data_2cf8fa9cb2248cd91486ab2672810f16
#
_entry.id   2cf8fa9cb2248cd91486ab2672810f16
#
_cell.length_a   1.000
_cell.length_b   1.000
_cell.length_c   1.000
_cell.angle_alpha   90.00
_cell.angle_beta   90.00
_cell.angle_gamma   90.00
#
_symmetry.space_group_name_H-M   'P 1'
#
loop_
_entity.id
_entity.type
_entity.pdbx_description
1 polymer ?
#
loop_
_entity_poly.entity_id
_entity_poly.type
_entity_poly.pdbx_seq_one_letter_code
_entity_poly.pdbx_strand_id
1 'polypeptide(L)'
;MIDFTNCRVIPGRAYNGANGSKIAVEYNGEAYMLKFPPSAEGKPTDLSYTNSCISEHIASSIFNMLGIRAQETMLGTYTVKGKEKLVCACKDFTAGGKRLLDFCSIKNTVLDSDSNGSGTELSDVMDAIDKQQRNARGYKSSALSRLLL
;
A
#
# COMPACT_ATOMS: atom_id res chain seq x y z
N MET A 1 -19.95 -11.11 0.99
CA MET A 1 -19.09 -9.95 1.21
C MET A 1 -18.88 -9.85 2.71
N ILE A 2 -17.68 -9.50 3.17
CA ILE A 2 -17.34 -9.45 4.60
C ILE A 2 -17.80 -8.11 5.17
N ASP A 3 -18.46 -8.11 6.32
CA ASP A 3 -18.77 -6.88 7.07
C ASP A 3 -17.70 -6.65 8.14
N PHE A 4 -16.94 -5.57 7.99
CA PHE A 4 -15.88 -5.16 8.90
C PHE A 4 -16.35 -4.17 9.98
N THR A 5 -17.63 -3.83 10.03
CA THR A 5 -18.17 -2.76 10.93
C THR A 5 -17.84 -3.02 12.39
N ASN A 6 -17.89 -4.28 12.80
CA ASN A 6 -17.64 -4.66 14.21
C ASN A 6 -16.19 -5.10 14.47
N CYS A 7 -15.29 -4.97 13.51
CA CYS A 7 -13.88 -5.26 13.71
C CYS A 7 -13.24 -4.28 14.67
N ARG A 8 -12.31 -4.76 15.50
CA ARG A 8 -11.56 -3.92 16.42
C ARG A 8 -10.68 -2.94 15.62
N VAL A 9 -10.90 -1.65 15.80
CA VAL A 9 -10.02 -0.62 15.22
C VAL A 9 -8.68 -0.62 15.97
N ILE A 10 -7.57 -0.58 15.24
CA ILE A 10 -6.22 -0.53 15.81
C ILE A 10 -5.83 0.94 15.95
N PRO A 11 -5.78 1.51 17.18
CA PRO A 11 -5.50 2.92 17.37
C PRO A 11 -4.03 3.25 17.05
N GLY A 12 -3.77 4.47 16.60
CA GLY A 12 -2.42 4.98 16.37
C GLY A 12 -1.73 4.43 15.12
N ARG A 13 -2.35 3.53 14.38
CA ARG A 13 -1.82 3.01 13.12
C ARG A 13 -2.31 3.86 11.97
N ALA A 14 -1.44 4.73 11.46
CA ALA A 14 -1.71 5.59 10.31
C ALA A 14 -1.08 5.00 9.04
N TYR A 15 -1.80 5.12 7.92
CA TYR A 15 -1.31 4.73 6.61
C TYR A 15 -1.14 5.97 5.73
N ASN A 16 0.03 6.12 5.15
CA ASN A 16 0.32 7.21 4.23
C ASN A 16 -0.42 7.06 2.90
N GLY A 17 -0.60 8.15 2.19
CA GLY A 17 -1.21 8.22 0.86
C GLY A 17 -2.38 9.19 0.81
N ALA A 18 -2.44 9.95 -0.30
CA ALA A 18 -3.34 11.10 -0.47
C ALA A 18 -4.81 10.73 -0.76
N ASN A 19 -5.08 9.51 -1.22
CA ASN A 19 -6.41 9.15 -1.74
C ASN A 19 -7.25 8.38 -0.72
N GLY A 20 -8.41 8.93 -0.38
CA GLY A 20 -9.42 8.30 0.46
C GLY A 20 -9.06 8.18 1.94
N SER A 21 -10.06 7.97 2.76
CA SER A 21 -9.87 7.66 4.18
C SER A 21 -9.44 6.22 4.37
N LYS A 22 -8.61 5.98 5.39
CA LYS A 22 -8.09 4.67 5.72
C LYS A 22 -8.18 4.46 7.22
N ILE A 23 -8.54 3.25 7.65
CA ILE A 23 -8.50 2.84 9.06
C ILE A 23 -7.80 1.49 9.17
N ALA A 24 -7.15 1.27 10.31
CA ALA A 24 -6.59 -0.03 10.65
C ALA A 24 -7.59 -0.82 11.47
N VAL A 25 -7.84 -2.07 11.09
CA VAL A 25 -8.69 -3.00 11.84
C VAL A 25 -8.01 -4.34 12.03
N GLU A 26 -8.43 -5.06 13.04
CA GLU A 26 -8.07 -6.46 13.23
C GLU A 26 -9.21 -7.35 12.77
N TYR A 27 -8.92 -8.28 11.88
CA TYR A 27 -9.84 -9.28 11.39
C TYR A 27 -9.15 -10.64 11.39
N ASN A 28 -9.78 -11.65 12.03
CA ASN A 28 -9.22 -12.99 12.21
C ASN A 28 -7.79 -13.02 12.79
N GLY A 29 -7.49 -12.11 13.74
CA GLY A 29 -6.17 -12.03 14.37
C GLY A 29 -5.09 -11.35 13.53
N GLU A 30 -5.41 -10.84 12.36
CA GLU A 30 -4.49 -10.15 11.46
C GLU A 30 -4.88 -8.69 11.28
N ALA A 31 -3.88 -7.83 11.03
CA ALA A 31 -4.12 -6.41 10.79
C ALA A 31 -4.45 -6.16 9.32
N TYR A 32 -5.47 -5.34 9.08
CA TYR A 32 -5.89 -4.90 7.75
C TYR A 32 -6.04 -3.39 7.70
N MET A 33 -5.65 -2.82 6.59
CA MET A 33 -5.97 -1.44 6.22
C MET A 33 -7.26 -1.45 5.41
N LEU A 34 -8.33 -0.87 5.95
CA LEU A 34 -9.54 -0.64 5.17
C LEU A 34 -9.39 0.67 4.40
N LYS A 35 -9.48 0.60 3.09
CA LYS A 35 -9.54 1.76 2.19
C LYS A 35 -10.99 2.04 1.85
N PHE A 36 -11.39 3.30 1.99
CA PHE A 36 -12.70 3.80 1.61
C PHE A 36 -12.62 4.49 0.25
N PRO A 37 -13.63 4.38 -0.59
CA PRO A 37 -13.68 5.18 -1.80
C PRO A 37 -13.69 6.66 -1.42
N PRO A 38 -13.06 7.54 -2.21
CA PRO A 38 -13.16 8.97 -1.99
C PRO A 38 -14.61 9.42 -2.07
N SER A 39 -14.96 10.46 -1.29
CA SER A 39 -16.31 11.03 -1.35
C SER A 39 -16.51 11.71 -2.70
N ALA A 40 -17.64 11.42 -3.35
CA ALA A 40 -18.05 12.09 -4.59
C ALA A 40 -18.60 13.52 -4.33
N GLU A 41 -18.75 13.92 -3.07
CA GLU A 41 -19.27 15.23 -2.71
C GLU A 41 -18.28 16.34 -3.13
N GLY A 42 -18.69 17.19 -4.05
CA GLY A 42 -17.98 18.40 -4.46
C GLY A 42 -17.02 18.25 -5.66
N LYS A 43 -16.94 17.09 -6.32
CA LYS A 43 -16.12 16.91 -7.52
C LYS A 43 -16.96 16.33 -8.66
N PRO A 44 -17.42 17.14 -9.62
CA PRO A 44 -18.35 16.69 -10.66
C PRO A 44 -17.76 15.75 -11.74
N THR A 45 -16.46 15.44 -11.71
CA THR A 45 -15.80 14.79 -12.84
C THR A 45 -15.10 13.47 -12.53
N ASP A 46 -15.04 12.99 -11.28
CA ASP A 46 -14.24 11.82 -10.94
C ASP A 46 -15.06 10.55 -10.68
N LEU A 47 -15.83 10.12 -11.70
CA LEU A 47 -16.46 8.79 -11.72
C LEU A 47 -15.43 7.65 -11.59
N SER A 48 -14.18 7.87 -11.99
CA SER A 48 -13.11 6.86 -11.95
C SER A 48 -12.67 6.49 -10.53
N TYR A 49 -12.80 7.38 -9.57
CA TYR A 49 -12.34 7.12 -8.19
C TYR A 49 -13.35 6.42 -7.30
N THR A 50 -14.64 6.44 -7.63
CA THR A 50 -15.69 5.77 -6.83
C THR A 50 -15.51 4.26 -6.79
N ASN A 51 -14.94 3.66 -7.83
CA ASN A 51 -14.68 2.23 -7.94
C ASN A 51 -13.28 1.81 -7.51
N SER A 52 -12.51 2.71 -6.88
CA SER A 52 -11.11 2.46 -6.52
C SER A 52 -10.92 1.18 -5.69
N CYS A 53 -11.83 0.88 -4.77
CA CYS A 53 -11.78 -0.34 -3.94
C CYS A 53 -11.91 -1.62 -4.79
N ILE A 54 -12.81 -1.62 -5.76
CA ILE A 54 -13.03 -2.76 -6.67
C ILE A 54 -11.82 -2.93 -7.59
N SER A 55 -11.36 -1.83 -8.19
CA SER A 55 -10.20 -1.85 -9.10
C SER A 55 -8.94 -2.35 -8.41
N GLU A 56 -8.70 -1.93 -7.17
CA GLU A 56 -7.56 -2.39 -6.37
C GLU A 56 -7.64 -3.89 -6.09
N HIS A 57 -8.81 -4.37 -5.69
CA HIS A 57 -9.00 -5.80 -5.43
C HIS A 57 -8.82 -6.65 -6.70
N ILE A 58 -9.40 -6.22 -7.82
CA ILE A 58 -9.26 -6.94 -9.09
C ILE A 58 -7.79 -6.97 -9.53
N ALA A 59 -7.11 -5.82 -9.52
CA ALA A 59 -5.71 -5.74 -9.91
C ALA A 59 -4.82 -6.64 -9.06
N SER A 60 -4.94 -6.57 -7.73
CA SER A 60 -4.19 -7.43 -6.81
C SER A 60 -4.47 -8.91 -7.04
N SER A 61 -5.73 -9.26 -7.30
CA SER A 61 -6.13 -10.65 -7.57
C SER A 61 -5.51 -11.16 -8.86
N ILE A 62 -5.53 -10.36 -9.94
CA ILE A 62 -4.92 -10.73 -11.23
C ILE A 62 -3.41 -10.97 -11.06
N PHE A 63 -2.69 -10.06 -10.39
CA PHE A 63 -1.26 -10.23 -10.16
C PHE A 63 -0.95 -11.50 -9.37
N ASN A 64 -1.69 -11.76 -8.30
CA ASN A 64 -1.51 -12.97 -7.50
C ASN A 64 -1.83 -14.25 -8.30
N MET A 65 -2.85 -14.24 -9.16
CA MET A 65 -3.16 -15.35 -10.07
C MET A 65 -2.05 -15.62 -11.09
N LEU A 66 -1.34 -14.57 -11.52
CA LEU A 66 -0.18 -14.68 -12.41
C LEU A 66 1.12 -15.09 -11.67
N GLY A 67 1.06 -15.39 -10.38
CA GLY A 67 2.23 -15.72 -9.57
C GLY A 67 3.10 -14.51 -9.23
N ILE A 68 2.66 -13.30 -9.53
CA ILE A 68 3.33 -12.05 -9.17
C ILE A 68 2.83 -11.64 -7.77
N ARG A 69 3.75 -11.54 -6.83
CA ARG A 69 3.38 -11.15 -5.46
C ARG A 69 2.79 -9.75 -5.43
N ALA A 70 1.55 -9.65 -5.01
CA ALA A 70 0.83 -8.40 -4.82
C ALA A 70 0.17 -8.36 -3.45
N GLN A 71 -0.35 -7.20 -3.06
CA GLN A 71 -1.10 -7.00 -1.83
C GLN A 71 -2.25 -8.03 -1.73
N GLU A 72 -2.36 -8.71 -0.61
CA GLU A 72 -3.56 -9.50 -0.32
C GLU A 72 -4.72 -8.57 0.00
N THR A 73 -5.81 -8.72 -0.72
CA THR A 73 -6.98 -7.85 -0.59
C THR A 73 -8.27 -8.63 -0.50
N MET A 74 -9.25 -8.06 0.19
CA MET A 74 -10.62 -8.55 0.27
C MET A 74 -11.59 -7.40 0.06
N LEU A 75 -12.73 -7.67 -0.60
CA LEU A 75 -13.84 -6.71 -0.65
C LEU A 75 -14.80 -6.96 0.51
N GLY A 76 -15.25 -5.88 1.11
CA GLY A 76 -16.21 -5.91 2.19
C GLY A 76 -16.97 -4.62 2.34
N THR A 77 -17.73 -4.53 3.42
CA THR A 77 -18.47 -3.33 3.79
C THR A 77 -18.05 -2.82 5.16
N TYR A 78 -18.27 -1.55 5.39
CA TYR A 78 -18.06 -0.90 6.68
C TYR A 78 -19.07 0.24 6.85
N THR A 79 -19.77 0.26 7.98
CA THR A 79 -20.79 1.27 8.26
C THR A 79 -20.17 2.50 8.92
N VAL A 80 -20.32 3.66 8.29
CA VAL A 80 -19.91 4.95 8.82
C VAL A 80 -21.14 5.84 9.00
N LYS A 81 -21.42 6.26 10.22
CA LYS A 81 -22.57 7.12 10.55
C LYS A 81 -23.90 6.60 9.96
N GLY A 82 -24.15 5.30 10.10
CA GLY A 82 -25.35 4.64 9.60
C GLY A 82 -25.42 4.43 8.09
N LYS A 83 -24.36 4.76 7.34
CA LYS A 83 -24.28 4.51 5.89
C LYS A 83 -23.27 3.39 5.64
N GLU A 84 -23.70 2.32 5.00
CA GLU A 84 -22.82 1.25 4.54
C GLU A 84 -21.97 1.75 3.37
N LYS A 85 -20.68 1.47 3.41
CA LYS A 85 -19.71 1.79 2.35
C LYS A 85 -18.97 0.54 1.93
N LEU A 86 -18.76 0.38 0.63
CA LEU A 86 -17.84 -0.61 0.09
C LEU A 86 -16.41 -0.24 0.48
N VAL A 87 -15.63 -1.22 0.94
CA VAL A 87 -14.23 -1.03 1.33
C VAL A 87 -13.35 -2.11 0.71
N CYS A 88 -12.08 -1.76 0.45
CA CYS A 88 -11.04 -2.72 0.16
C CYS A 88 -10.19 -2.92 1.43
N ALA A 89 -10.22 -4.13 1.96
CA ALA A 89 -9.38 -4.53 3.08
C ALA A 89 -8.05 -5.06 2.52
N CYS A 90 -6.98 -4.32 2.77
CA CYS A 90 -5.63 -4.68 2.38
C CYS A 90 -4.90 -5.26 3.59
N LYS A 91 -4.42 -6.49 3.50
CA LYS A 91 -3.65 -7.13 4.59
C LYS A 91 -2.41 -6.29 4.88
N ASP A 92 -2.20 -5.96 6.15
CA ASP A 92 -1.08 -5.12 6.54
C ASP A 92 0.23 -5.93 6.60
N PHE A 93 1.01 -5.86 5.54
CA PHE A 93 2.31 -6.51 5.45
C PHE A 93 3.40 -5.85 6.31
N THR A 94 3.12 -4.68 6.91
CA THR A 94 4.03 -4.03 7.86
C THR A 94 3.84 -4.53 9.29
N ALA A 95 2.85 -5.39 9.53
CA ALA A 95 2.71 -6.09 10.80
C ALA A 95 3.98 -6.90 11.10
N GLY A 96 4.43 -6.89 12.37
CA GLY A 96 5.67 -7.59 12.76
C GLY A 96 6.96 -6.76 12.61
N GLY A 97 6.84 -5.41 12.57
CA GLY A 97 7.99 -4.51 12.61
C GLY A 97 8.63 -4.23 11.24
N LYS A 98 8.00 -4.63 10.15
CA LYS A 98 8.41 -4.24 8.80
C LYS A 98 8.04 -2.78 8.54
N ARG A 99 8.84 -2.11 7.73
CA ARG A 99 8.61 -0.71 7.33
C ARG A 99 8.53 -0.62 5.82
N LEU A 100 7.49 0.05 5.32
CA LEU A 100 7.40 0.44 3.92
C LEU A 100 8.17 1.75 3.72
N LEU A 101 9.13 1.74 2.81
CA LEU A 101 9.83 2.93 2.36
C LEU A 101 9.43 3.23 0.91
N ASP A 102 9.22 4.48 0.60
CA ASP A 102 9.02 4.88 -0.79
C ASP A 102 10.34 4.79 -1.58
N PHE A 103 10.23 4.53 -2.88
CA PHE A 103 11.40 4.35 -3.73
C PHE A 103 12.25 5.63 -3.82
N CYS A 104 11.64 6.82 -3.75
CA CYS A 104 12.36 8.09 -3.76
C CYS A 104 13.30 8.21 -2.56
N SER A 105 12.82 7.85 -1.37
CA SER A 105 13.65 7.85 -0.15
C SER A 105 14.84 6.89 -0.27
N ILE A 106 14.63 5.73 -0.88
CA ILE A 106 15.69 4.75 -1.11
C ILE A 106 16.68 5.26 -2.16
N LYS A 107 16.16 5.77 -3.27
CA LYS A 107 16.96 6.31 -4.37
C LYS A 107 17.87 7.44 -3.87
N ASN A 108 17.33 8.35 -3.05
CA ASN A 108 18.09 9.49 -2.51
C ASN A 108 19.21 9.08 -1.55
N THR A 109 19.12 7.94 -0.91
CA THR A 109 20.18 7.42 -0.04
C THR A 109 21.28 6.70 -0.80
N VAL A 110 21.03 6.25 -2.03
CA VAL A 110 21.94 5.41 -2.82
C VAL A 110 22.57 6.17 -3.97
N LEU A 111 21.86 7.15 -4.53
CA LEU A 111 22.33 8.02 -5.58
C LEU A 111 22.58 9.40 -4.98
N ASP A 112 23.84 9.80 -4.88
CA ASP A 112 24.25 11.21 -4.73
C ASP A 112 23.88 11.92 -6.05
N SER A 113 22.60 12.26 -6.24
CA SER A 113 22.16 12.91 -7.46
C SER A 113 21.88 14.38 -7.19
N ASP A 114 22.45 15.24 -8.03
CA ASP A 114 22.20 16.70 -8.05
C ASP A 114 20.71 17.05 -8.25
N SER A 115 19.88 16.07 -8.61
CA SER A 115 18.44 16.21 -8.87
C SER A 115 17.54 15.93 -7.66
N ASN A 116 18.07 15.84 -6.44
CA ASN A 116 17.30 15.53 -5.22
C ASN A 116 16.35 14.31 -5.35
N GLY A 117 16.73 13.33 -6.17
CA GLY A 117 15.94 12.10 -6.35
C GLY A 117 14.66 12.23 -7.15
N SER A 118 14.38 13.41 -7.74
CA SER A 118 13.18 13.65 -8.55
C SER A 118 13.30 13.18 -10.00
N GLY A 119 14.46 12.68 -10.43
CA GLY A 119 14.66 12.10 -11.77
C GLY A 119 13.74 10.90 -11.98
N THR A 120 13.00 10.89 -13.10
CA THR A 120 12.09 9.82 -13.51
C THR A 120 12.66 8.98 -14.67
N GLU A 121 13.91 9.23 -15.05
CA GLU A 121 14.57 8.46 -16.11
C GLU A 121 14.73 7.00 -15.69
N LEU A 122 14.38 6.09 -16.60
CA LEU A 122 14.47 4.66 -16.34
C LEU A 122 15.90 4.22 -15.98
N SER A 123 16.91 4.81 -16.63
CA SER A 123 18.33 4.57 -16.33
C SER A 123 18.65 4.83 -14.85
N ASP A 124 18.21 5.97 -14.32
CA ASP A 124 18.45 6.35 -12.93
C ASP A 124 17.78 5.38 -11.95
N VAL A 125 16.58 4.90 -12.31
CA VAL A 125 15.87 3.90 -11.52
C VAL A 125 16.63 2.58 -11.51
N MET A 126 17.09 2.11 -12.67
CA MET A 126 17.86 0.86 -12.79
C MET A 126 19.20 0.95 -12.05
N ASP A 127 19.91 2.06 -12.18
CA ASP A 127 21.19 2.30 -11.47
C ASP A 127 20.98 2.30 -9.95
N ALA A 128 19.88 2.89 -9.46
CA ALA A 128 19.56 2.88 -8.04
C ALA A 128 19.30 1.46 -7.53
N ILE A 129 18.58 0.64 -8.28
CA ILE A 129 18.31 -0.76 -7.96
C ILE A 129 19.63 -1.56 -7.92
N ASP A 130 20.47 -1.40 -8.91
CA ASP A 130 21.75 -2.11 -9.00
C ASP A 130 22.71 -1.73 -7.88
N LYS A 131 22.84 -0.44 -7.57
CA LYS A 131 23.66 0.04 -6.45
C LYS A 131 23.15 -0.47 -5.12
N GLN A 132 21.84 -0.53 -4.95
CA GLN A 132 21.23 -1.05 -3.74
C GLN A 132 21.47 -2.55 -3.57
N GLN A 133 21.38 -3.34 -4.64
CA GLN A 133 21.69 -4.78 -4.62
C GLN A 133 23.17 -5.04 -4.28
N ARG A 134 24.09 -4.21 -4.77
CA ARG A 134 25.52 -4.33 -4.44
C ARG A 134 25.79 -3.99 -2.98
N ASN A 135 25.19 -2.92 -2.47
CA ASN A 135 25.30 -2.53 -1.05
C ASN A 135 24.71 -3.62 -0.13
N ALA A 136 23.60 -4.21 -0.54
CA ALA A 136 22.96 -5.28 0.22
C ALA A 136 23.77 -6.58 0.26
N ARG A 137 24.55 -6.90 -0.78
CA ARG A 137 25.49 -8.02 -0.75
C ARG A 137 26.68 -7.77 0.18
N GLY A 138 27.07 -6.52 0.40
CA GLY A 138 28.09 -6.10 1.37
C GLY A 138 27.62 -6.12 2.82
N TYR A 139 26.33 -5.91 3.07
CA TYR A 139 25.69 -6.02 4.39
C TYR A 139 25.04 -7.39 4.50
N LYS A 140 25.71 -8.33 5.17
CA LYS A 140 25.21 -9.70 5.41
C LYS A 140 23.71 -9.73 5.68
N SER A 141 22.97 -10.28 4.71
CA SER A 141 21.71 -11.04 4.77
C SER A 141 20.49 -10.54 5.55
N SER A 142 20.57 -9.58 6.43
CA SER A 142 19.41 -9.19 7.27
C SER A 142 18.55 -8.02 6.73
N ALA A 143 19.03 -7.26 5.77
CA ALA A 143 18.33 -6.09 5.23
C ALA A 143 17.53 -6.37 3.96
N LEU A 144 17.93 -7.32 3.14
CA LEU A 144 17.31 -7.61 1.84
C LEU A 144 15.94 -8.29 1.94
N SER A 145 15.72 -9.09 2.98
CA SER A 145 14.39 -9.66 3.23
C SER A 145 13.34 -8.63 3.65
N ARG A 146 13.74 -7.38 3.91
CA ARG A 146 12.86 -6.29 4.33
C ARG A 146 12.47 -5.32 3.20
N LEU A 147 13.10 -5.41 2.04
CA LEU A 147 12.98 -4.42 0.96
C LEU A 147 12.23 -4.92 -0.28
N LEU A 148 11.98 -6.20 -0.39
CA LEU A 148 11.33 -6.83 -1.54
C LEU A 148 9.97 -7.47 -1.19
N LEU A 149 9.27 -6.91 -0.21
CA LEU A 149 7.90 -7.30 0.11
C LEU A 149 6.96 -6.13 -0.06
#